data_173f75e2774f2702b49ba2b925e7922e
#
_entry.id   173f75e2774f2702b49ba2b925e7922e
#
_cell.length_a   1.000
_cell.length_b   1.000
_cell.length_c   1.000
_cell.angle_alpha   90.00
_cell.angle_beta   90.00
_cell.angle_gamma   90.00
#
_symmetry.space_group_name_H-M   'P 1'
#
loop_
_entity.id
_entity.type
_entity.pdbx_description
1 polymer ?
#
loop_
_entity_poly.entity_id
_entity_poly.type
_entity_poly.pdbx_seq_one_letter_code
_entity_poly.pdbx_strand_id
1 'polypeptide(L)'
;MKNEKISRRSFLKASAVASALGVMAAAPAAHAAGADEAAAQIEEENCLLKKPKYIFLFIGDGMGTAQIQSARFYKGTVDNNGAVTEADLSFTSFPRVGSVTTYDSTSFCPDSASTATSIASGKKTESGVINMCPWTRDVPYETIAEKLHKQKGYKVGIVSTVNIDHATPAAFYAHQKTRKNYYQIGVELANSGFEYFAGGEFQKVNGDGTGPDNHAVAASAGYNVVTTQADAAALTAGAGKTLIIAQNLADGKAMNYACLLYTSDAADE
;
A
#
# COMPACT_ATOMS: atom_id res chain seq x y z
N MET A 1 2.70 -6.34 51.96
CA MET A 1 2.18 -5.45 50.88
C MET A 1 2.47 -6.12 49.56
N LYS A 2 1.43 -6.59 48.86
CA LYS A 2 1.57 -7.24 47.53
C LYS A 2 1.74 -6.18 46.45
N ASN A 3 2.86 -6.22 45.73
CA ASN A 3 3.11 -5.39 44.56
C ASN A 3 2.25 -5.92 43.40
N GLU A 4 1.08 -5.35 43.19
CA GLU A 4 0.31 -5.57 41.98
C GLU A 4 0.94 -4.81 40.84
N LYS A 5 1.44 -5.53 39.83
CA LYS A 5 1.97 -4.95 38.59
C LYS A 5 0.79 -4.42 37.77
N ILE A 6 0.67 -3.10 37.71
CA ILE A 6 -0.30 -2.42 36.85
C ILE A 6 0.00 -2.80 35.39
N SER A 7 -0.98 -3.34 34.68
CA SER A 7 -0.82 -3.71 33.27
C SER A 7 -0.76 -2.43 32.41
N ARG A 8 -0.02 -2.47 31.28
CA ARG A 8 0.04 -1.36 30.30
C ARG A 8 -1.35 -0.88 29.86
N ARG A 9 -2.31 -1.78 29.81
CA ARG A 9 -3.69 -1.49 29.44
C ARG A 9 -4.45 -0.72 30.53
N SER A 10 -4.14 -0.99 31.80
CA SER A 10 -4.71 -0.28 32.95
C SER A 10 -4.09 1.10 33.12
N PHE A 11 -2.78 1.24 32.82
CA PHE A 11 -2.08 2.53 32.83
C PHE A 11 -2.63 3.48 31.75
N LEU A 12 -2.84 3.00 30.53
CA LEU A 12 -3.42 3.80 29.44
C LEU A 12 -4.87 4.22 29.71
N LYS A 13 -5.66 3.38 30.37
CA LYS A 13 -7.03 3.74 30.80
C LYS A 13 -7.03 4.77 31.93
N ALA A 14 -6.09 4.65 32.88
CA ALA A 14 -5.99 5.62 33.98
C ALA A 14 -5.48 6.99 33.53
N SER A 15 -4.55 7.04 32.57
CA SER A 15 -4.06 8.31 32.00
C SER A 15 -5.12 9.01 31.13
N ALA A 16 -5.96 8.28 30.41
CA ALA A 16 -7.06 8.86 29.65
C ALA A 16 -8.15 9.47 30.56
N VAL A 17 -8.46 8.82 31.68
CA VAL A 17 -9.42 9.34 32.67
C VAL A 17 -8.85 10.54 33.44
N ALA A 18 -7.54 10.56 33.74
CA ALA A 18 -6.89 11.68 34.43
C ALA A 18 -6.83 12.96 33.58
N SER A 19 -6.63 12.83 32.26
CA SER A 19 -6.66 13.96 31.33
C SER A 19 -8.09 14.53 31.13
N ALA A 20 -9.12 13.68 31.15
CA ALA A 20 -10.51 14.12 31.06
C ALA A 20 -11.00 14.85 32.34
N LEU A 21 -10.50 14.48 33.52
CA LEU A 21 -10.86 15.12 34.79
C LEU A 21 -10.07 16.40 35.08
N GLY A 22 -8.89 16.57 34.49
CA GLY A 22 -8.04 17.77 34.65
C GLY A 22 -8.57 19.02 33.95
N VAL A 23 -9.41 18.87 32.94
CA VAL A 23 -9.97 19.99 32.16
C VAL A 23 -11.22 20.62 32.81
N MET A 24 -11.83 19.98 33.81
CA MET A 24 -13.05 20.47 34.45
C MET A 24 -12.84 21.47 35.62
N ALA A 25 -11.61 21.86 35.97
CA ALA A 25 -11.35 22.62 37.16
C ALA A 25 -10.81 24.05 36.95
N ALA A 26 -10.85 24.64 35.76
CA ALA A 26 -10.36 26.00 35.52
C ALA A 26 -11.28 26.87 34.65
N ALA A 27 -12.05 27.70 35.35
CA ALA A 27 -12.51 29.05 35.05
C ALA A 27 -13.48 29.34 33.84
N PRO A 28 -14.52 30.20 34.07
CA PRO A 28 -15.53 30.52 33.07
C PRO A 28 -15.16 31.80 32.32
N ALA A 29 -14.64 31.71 31.13
CA ALA A 29 -14.67 32.79 30.12
C ALA A 29 -14.08 32.45 28.72
N ALA A 30 -13.83 31.17 28.36
CA ALA A 30 -13.29 30.78 27.04
C ALA A 30 -14.12 29.64 26.39
N HIS A 31 -15.45 29.70 26.50
CA HIS A 31 -16.29 28.51 26.35
C HIS A 31 -16.86 28.25 24.94
N ALA A 32 -16.50 29.01 23.91
CA ALA A 32 -16.95 28.67 22.55
C ALA A 32 -15.89 27.86 21.73
N ALA A 33 -14.64 28.22 21.83
CA ALA A 33 -13.57 27.53 21.07
C ALA A 33 -13.21 26.14 21.65
N GLY A 34 -13.26 25.97 22.97
CA GLY A 34 -12.89 24.71 23.62
C GLY A 34 -13.94 23.59 23.50
N ALA A 35 -15.21 23.93 23.26
CA ALA A 35 -16.25 22.93 23.10
C ALA A 35 -16.17 22.25 21.72
N ASP A 36 -15.84 23.01 20.68
CA ASP A 36 -15.67 22.49 19.33
C ASP A 36 -14.39 21.62 19.22
N GLU A 37 -13.34 22.00 19.92
CA GLU A 37 -12.09 21.22 19.97
C GLU A 37 -12.26 19.90 20.77
N ALA A 38 -13.01 19.95 21.88
CA ALA A 38 -13.34 18.76 22.66
C ALA A 38 -14.32 17.85 21.92
N ALA A 39 -15.30 18.40 21.20
CA ALA A 39 -16.20 17.64 20.35
C ALA A 39 -15.45 16.98 19.19
N ALA A 40 -14.53 17.69 18.55
CA ALA A 40 -13.67 17.13 17.49
C ALA A 40 -12.76 16.02 18.02
N GLN A 41 -12.22 16.13 19.24
CA GLN A 41 -11.42 15.07 19.87
C GLN A 41 -12.28 13.83 20.21
N ILE A 42 -13.51 14.01 20.68
CA ILE A 42 -14.43 12.89 20.97
C ILE A 42 -14.88 12.21 19.67
N GLU A 43 -15.11 12.95 18.59
CA GLU A 43 -15.38 12.37 17.27
C GLU A 43 -14.16 11.63 16.71
N GLU A 44 -12.96 12.13 16.92
CA GLU A 44 -11.70 11.47 16.51
C GLU A 44 -11.48 10.17 17.31
N GLU A 45 -11.67 10.16 18.63
CA GLU A 45 -11.60 8.93 19.44
C GLU A 45 -12.70 7.91 19.04
N ASN A 46 -13.91 8.35 18.76
CA ASN A 46 -14.98 7.48 18.27
C ASN A 46 -14.70 6.96 16.86
N CYS A 47 -13.99 7.72 16.02
CA CYS A 47 -13.54 7.28 14.71
C CYS A 47 -12.47 6.19 14.81
N LEU A 48 -11.53 6.30 15.75
CA LEU A 48 -10.50 5.29 16.01
C LEU A 48 -11.07 3.96 16.57
N LEU A 49 -12.24 4.01 17.19
CA LEU A 49 -12.93 2.82 17.71
C LEU A 49 -13.82 2.13 16.67
N LYS A 50 -14.15 2.80 15.57
CA LYS A 50 -14.93 2.21 14.48
C LYS A 50 -14.02 1.41 13.56
N LYS A 51 -14.41 0.19 13.27
CA LYS A 51 -13.73 -0.64 12.27
C LYS A 51 -13.82 0.07 10.90
N PRO A 52 -12.68 0.42 10.25
CA PRO A 52 -12.73 1.07 8.94
C PRO A 52 -13.39 0.14 7.92
N LYS A 53 -14.27 0.68 7.09
CA LYS A 53 -14.92 -0.07 6.02
C LYS A 53 -14.00 -0.26 4.82
N TYR A 54 -13.19 0.76 4.54
CA TYR A 54 -12.23 0.77 3.43
C TYR A 54 -10.88 1.26 3.96
N ILE A 55 -9.81 0.64 3.46
CA ILE A 55 -8.42 1.02 3.76
C ILE A 55 -7.70 1.13 2.42
N PHE A 56 -7.13 2.30 2.15
CA PHE A 56 -6.31 2.56 0.97
C PHE A 56 -4.88 2.88 1.40
N LEU A 57 -3.92 2.11 0.90
CA LEU A 57 -2.50 2.34 1.12
C LEU A 57 -1.85 2.72 -0.21
N PHE A 58 -1.31 3.93 -0.28
CA PHE A 58 -0.56 4.43 -1.43
C PHE A 58 0.92 4.43 -1.10
N ILE A 59 1.73 3.77 -1.93
CA ILE A 59 3.19 3.66 -1.76
C ILE A 59 3.87 4.33 -2.95
N GLY A 60 4.66 5.37 -2.67
CA GLY A 60 5.61 5.93 -3.63
C GLY A 60 6.96 5.26 -3.44
N ASP A 61 7.31 4.30 -4.30
CA ASP A 61 8.56 3.55 -4.20
C ASP A 61 9.75 4.47 -4.50
N GLY A 62 10.69 4.55 -3.53
CA GLY A 62 11.83 5.46 -3.59
C GLY A 62 11.47 6.95 -3.52
N MET A 63 10.22 7.30 -3.24
CA MET A 63 9.75 8.69 -3.19
C MET A 63 10.12 9.34 -1.86
N GLY A 64 11.09 10.26 -1.90
CA GLY A 64 11.47 11.09 -0.77
C GLY A 64 10.92 12.52 -0.88
N THR A 65 11.26 13.37 0.08
CA THR A 65 10.83 14.77 0.11
C THR A 65 11.28 15.57 -1.11
N ALA A 66 12.46 15.25 -1.68
CA ALA A 66 12.96 15.91 -2.87
C ALA A 66 12.07 15.64 -4.10
N GLN A 67 11.61 14.41 -4.29
CA GLN A 67 10.70 14.05 -5.38
C GLN A 67 9.34 14.74 -5.22
N ILE A 68 8.81 14.77 -4.01
CA ILE A 68 7.55 15.46 -3.69
C ILE A 68 7.68 16.95 -4.02
N GLN A 69 8.76 17.59 -3.56
CA GLN A 69 8.98 19.03 -3.80
C GLN A 69 9.14 19.34 -5.30
N SER A 70 9.91 18.51 -6.02
CA SER A 70 10.07 18.65 -7.46
C SER A 70 8.75 18.54 -8.22
N ALA A 71 7.89 17.58 -7.82
CA ALA A 71 6.56 17.41 -8.42
C ALA A 71 5.65 18.62 -8.15
N ARG A 72 5.70 19.20 -6.95
CA ARG A 72 4.93 20.40 -6.58
C ARG A 72 5.35 21.61 -7.43
N PHE A 73 6.65 21.83 -7.58
CA PHE A 73 7.18 22.92 -8.42
C PHE A 73 6.86 22.70 -9.89
N TYR A 74 7.09 21.49 -10.41
CA TYR A 74 6.78 21.16 -11.79
C TYR A 74 5.30 21.41 -12.10
N LYS A 75 4.41 20.82 -11.30
CA LYS A 75 2.97 21.01 -11.47
C LYS A 75 2.55 22.46 -11.37
N GLY A 76 3.03 23.19 -10.36
CA GLY A 76 2.70 24.60 -10.17
C GLY A 76 3.15 25.46 -11.35
N THR A 77 4.35 25.23 -11.88
CA THR A 77 4.90 25.96 -13.02
C THR A 77 4.13 25.67 -14.32
N VAL A 78 3.80 24.39 -14.57
CA VAL A 78 3.02 23.99 -15.76
C VAL A 78 1.61 24.56 -15.71
N ASP A 79 0.92 24.42 -14.59
CA ASP A 79 -0.46 24.91 -14.43
C ASP A 79 -0.56 26.46 -14.52
N ASN A 80 0.56 27.17 -14.34
CA ASN A 80 0.62 28.65 -14.37
C ASN A 80 1.47 29.19 -15.54
N ASN A 81 1.50 28.49 -16.68
CA ASN A 81 2.15 28.94 -17.93
C ASN A 81 3.61 29.36 -17.77
N GLY A 82 4.38 28.64 -16.96
CA GLY A 82 5.79 28.89 -16.72
C GLY A 82 6.11 29.88 -15.58
N ALA A 83 5.11 30.39 -14.88
CA ALA A 83 5.34 31.20 -13.68
C ALA A 83 5.88 30.35 -12.53
N VAL A 84 6.81 30.87 -11.75
CA VAL A 84 7.37 30.21 -10.58
C VAL A 84 6.28 30.08 -9.51
N THR A 85 5.68 28.91 -9.45
CA THR A 85 4.54 28.62 -8.56
C THR A 85 4.66 27.21 -7.99
N GLU A 86 4.25 27.04 -6.76
CA GLU A 86 4.12 25.72 -6.11
C GLU A 86 2.66 25.27 -6.15
N ALA A 87 2.41 24.00 -6.47
CA ALA A 87 1.08 23.41 -6.41
C ALA A 87 0.99 22.38 -5.28
N ASP A 88 -0.18 22.22 -4.69
CA ASP A 88 -0.44 21.11 -3.78
C ASP A 88 -0.68 19.81 -4.52
N LEU A 89 -0.14 18.73 -3.99
CA LEU A 89 -0.48 17.36 -4.38
C LEU A 89 -1.56 16.85 -3.42
N SER A 90 -2.44 15.98 -3.91
CA SER A 90 -3.59 15.52 -3.14
C SER A 90 -3.22 14.93 -1.77
N PHE A 91 -2.10 14.23 -1.67
CA PHE A 91 -1.64 13.62 -0.42
C PHE A 91 -0.87 14.60 0.50
N THR A 92 -0.41 15.76 0.02
CA THR A 92 0.28 16.73 0.87
C THR A 92 -0.66 17.51 1.78
N SER A 93 -1.97 17.44 1.51
CA SER A 93 -3.02 18.05 2.34
C SER A 93 -3.68 17.07 3.33
N PHE A 94 -3.14 15.86 3.49
CA PHE A 94 -3.66 14.92 4.49
C PHE A 94 -3.48 15.48 5.91
N PRO A 95 -4.48 15.30 6.79
CA PRO A 95 -4.50 15.93 8.11
C PRO A 95 -3.49 15.35 9.10
N ARG A 96 -2.87 14.23 8.79
CA ARG A 96 -1.88 13.57 9.64
C ARG A 96 -0.60 13.29 8.85
N VAL A 97 0.52 13.59 9.47
CA VAL A 97 1.87 13.34 8.93
C VAL A 97 2.66 12.55 9.94
N GLY A 98 3.45 11.62 9.45
CA GLY A 98 4.37 10.82 10.24
C GLY A 98 5.71 10.66 9.53
N SER A 99 6.72 10.20 10.25
CA SER A 99 7.99 9.81 9.68
C SER A 99 8.36 8.40 10.11
N VAL A 100 9.12 7.70 9.27
CA VAL A 100 9.55 6.33 9.50
C VAL A 100 11.01 6.17 9.08
N THR A 101 11.73 5.31 9.78
CA THR A 101 13.06 4.87 9.39
C THR A 101 12.95 3.66 8.48
N THR A 102 13.69 3.65 7.37
CA THR A 102 13.53 2.67 6.30
C THR A 102 14.60 1.59 6.23
N TYR A 103 15.63 1.60 7.08
CA TYR A 103 16.67 0.57 7.09
C TYR A 103 16.11 -0.85 7.20
N ASP A 104 16.80 -1.83 6.61
CA ASP A 104 16.48 -3.25 6.77
C ASP A 104 17.46 -3.97 7.71
N SER A 105 17.41 -5.32 7.79
CA SER A 105 18.28 -6.07 8.69
C SER A 105 19.73 -6.16 8.23
N THR A 106 20.04 -5.74 7.01
CA THR A 106 21.37 -5.84 6.40
C THR A 106 21.92 -4.52 5.86
N SER A 107 21.07 -3.49 5.68
CA SER A 107 21.47 -2.25 5.02
C SER A 107 20.74 -1.02 5.58
N PHE A 108 21.47 0.10 5.67
CA PHE A 108 20.87 1.42 5.90
C PHE A 108 20.22 1.98 4.64
N CYS A 109 20.60 1.47 3.45
CA CYS A 109 19.98 1.78 2.17
C CYS A 109 19.24 0.53 1.65
N PRO A 110 18.03 0.26 2.16
CA PRO A 110 17.29 -0.96 1.83
C PRO A 110 16.75 -0.92 0.40
N ASP A 111 16.32 -2.06 -0.09
CA ASP A 111 15.60 -2.18 -1.36
C ASP A 111 14.07 -2.21 -1.18
N SER A 112 13.34 -2.21 -2.30
CA SER A 112 11.87 -2.26 -2.30
C SER A 112 11.32 -3.53 -1.63
N ALA A 113 12.02 -4.67 -1.72
CA ALA A 113 11.55 -5.94 -1.15
C ALA A 113 11.51 -5.88 0.38
N SER A 114 12.62 -5.47 1.00
CA SER A 114 12.74 -5.39 2.46
C SER A 114 11.89 -4.28 3.07
N THR A 115 11.77 -3.13 2.39
CA THR A 115 10.92 -2.02 2.86
C THR A 115 9.44 -2.34 2.74
N ALA A 116 8.98 -2.89 1.61
CA ALA A 116 7.60 -3.29 1.44
C ALA A 116 7.22 -4.44 2.40
N THR A 117 8.13 -5.40 2.65
CA THR A 117 7.96 -6.41 3.71
C THR A 117 7.72 -5.77 5.07
N SER A 118 8.49 -4.72 5.41
CA SER A 118 8.32 -4.02 6.68
C SER A 118 6.96 -3.35 6.80
N ILE A 119 6.45 -2.77 5.72
CA ILE A 119 5.11 -2.17 5.66
C ILE A 119 4.04 -3.26 5.77
N ALA A 120 4.16 -4.33 4.98
CA ALA A 120 3.14 -5.37 4.87
C ALA A 120 3.06 -6.28 6.11
N SER A 121 4.19 -6.57 6.77
CA SER A 121 4.24 -7.55 7.88
C SER A 121 4.54 -6.94 9.25
N GLY A 122 5.05 -5.69 9.29
CA GLY A 122 5.55 -5.08 10.51
C GLY A 122 6.89 -5.65 10.99
N LYS A 123 7.60 -6.41 10.14
CA LYS A 123 8.87 -7.08 10.48
C LYS A 123 9.97 -6.69 9.51
N LYS A 124 11.20 -6.64 10.00
CA LYS A 124 12.38 -6.44 9.16
C LYS A 124 12.85 -7.75 8.53
N THR A 125 13.33 -7.66 7.28
CA THR A 125 14.01 -8.75 6.57
C THR A 125 15.28 -8.23 5.92
N GLU A 126 15.98 -9.06 5.15
CA GLU A 126 17.16 -8.67 4.39
C GLU A 126 16.79 -8.02 3.06
N SER A 127 17.71 -7.22 2.51
CA SER A 127 17.56 -6.70 1.14
C SER A 127 17.33 -7.84 0.15
N GLY A 128 16.37 -7.64 -0.75
CA GLY A 128 16.01 -8.62 -1.78
C GLY A 128 15.08 -9.75 -1.31
N VAL A 129 14.72 -9.83 -0.04
CA VAL A 129 13.85 -10.87 0.53
C VAL A 129 12.42 -10.35 0.68
N ILE A 130 11.42 -11.18 0.37
CA ILE A 130 10.00 -10.85 0.46
C ILE A 130 9.34 -11.71 1.54
N ASN A 131 8.87 -11.09 2.62
CA ASN A 131 8.09 -11.70 3.72
C ASN A 131 8.68 -13.00 4.30
N MET A 132 9.99 -13.12 4.36
CA MET A 132 10.67 -14.23 5.02
C MET A 132 11.54 -13.71 6.16
N CYS A 133 11.77 -14.54 7.17
CA CYS A 133 12.68 -14.18 8.25
C CYS A 133 14.10 -13.95 7.70
N PRO A 134 14.87 -13.00 8.26
CA PRO A 134 16.25 -12.76 7.83
C PRO A 134 17.12 -13.99 8.15
N TRP A 135 18.25 -14.09 7.48
CA TRP A 135 19.30 -15.09 7.64
C TRP A 135 18.90 -16.48 7.14
N THR A 136 17.93 -17.14 7.75
CA THR A 136 17.50 -18.50 7.38
C THR A 136 16.57 -18.52 6.18
N ARG A 137 15.73 -17.49 6.02
CA ARG A 137 14.75 -17.33 4.94
C ARG A 137 13.81 -18.54 4.82
N ASP A 138 13.42 -19.13 5.94
CA ASP A 138 12.63 -20.36 6.04
C ASP A 138 11.28 -20.17 6.72
N VAL A 139 11.12 -19.07 7.47
CA VAL A 139 9.87 -18.74 8.16
C VAL A 139 9.17 -17.58 7.44
N PRO A 140 7.99 -17.78 6.84
CA PRO A 140 7.22 -16.73 6.21
C PRO A 140 6.61 -15.77 7.26
N TYR A 141 6.48 -14.52 6.87
CA TYR A 141 5.79 -13.50 7.65
C TYR A 141 4.40 -13.26 7.09
N GLU A 142 3.37 -13.58 7.85
CA GLU A 142 2.01 -13.26 7.46
C GLU A 142 1.81 -11.74 7.31
N THR A 143 1.28 -11.32 6.19
CA THR A 143 1.05 -9.91 5.86
C THR A 143 -0.24 -9.38 6.48
N ILE A 144 -0.34 -8.05 6.60
CA ILE A 144 -1.58 -7.40 7.03
C ILE A 144 -2.72 -7.66 6.05
N ALA A 145 -2.43 -7.74 4.74
CA ALA A 145 -3.42 -8.06 3.71
C ALA A 145 -4.01 -9.46 3.91
N GLU A 146 -3.16 -10.46 4.14
CA GLU A 146 -3.59 -11.83 4.45
C GLU A 146 -4.40 -11.90 5.74
N LYS A 147 -3.96 -11.21 6.80
CA LYS A 147 -4.69 -11.16 8.09
C LYS A 147 -6.07 -10.55 7.93
N LEU A 148 -6.18 -9.44 7.23
CA LEU A 148 -7.45 -8.78 7.00
C LEU A 148 -8.37 -9.64 6.14
N HIS A 149 -7.84 -10.27 5.10
CA HIS A 149 -8.59 -11.18 4.24
C HIS A 149 -9.10 -12.39 5.03
N LYS A 150 -8.19 -13.15 5.65
CA LYS A 150 -8.51 -14.42 6.35
C LYS A 150 -9.33 -14.20 7.62
N GLN A 151 -8.97 -13.21 8.45
CA GLN A 151 -9.54 -13.08 9.80
C GLN A 151 -10.69 -12.10 9.90
N LYS A 152 -10.80 -11.16 8.96
CA LYS A 152 -11.79 -10.08 8.98
C LYS A 152 -12.72 -10.06 7.77
N GLY A 153 -12.46 -10.89 6.77
CA GLY A 153 -13.26 -10.99 5.55
C GLY A 153 -13.20 -9.74 4.66
N TYR A 154 -12.11 -8.96 4.76
CA TYR A 154 -11.89 -7.88 3.81
C TYR A 154 -11.54 -8.44 2.44
N LYS A 155 -12.08 -7.81 1.41
CA LYS A 155 -11.59 -8.00 0.05
C LYS A 155 -10.29 -7.23 -0.12
N VAL A 156 -9.33 -7.83 -0.85
CA VAL A 156 -8.02 -7.25 -1.07
C VAL A 156 -7.83 -6.98 -2.56
N GLY A 157 -7.41 -5.75 -2.88
CA GLY A 157 -6.99 -5.36 -4.22
C GLY A 157 -5.58 -4.81 -4.20
N ILE A 158 -4.76 -5.21 -5.16
CA ILE A 158 -3.38 -4.76 -5.32
C ILE A 158 -3.21 -4.16 -6.71
N VAL A 159 -2.78 -2.90 -6.73
CA VAL A 159 -2.56 -2.15 -7.98
C VAL A 159 -1.14 -1.62 -7.99
N SER A 160 -0.46 -1.76 -9.13
CA SER A 160 0.92 -1.31 -9.28
C SER A 160 1.14 -0.71 -10.67
N THR A 161 1.99 0.31 -10.76
CA THR A 161 2.45 0.85 -12.05
C THR A 161 3.63 0.09 -12.64
N VAL A 162 4.28 -0.78 -11.87
CA VAL A 162 5.32 -1.69 -12.34
C VAL A 162 4.73 -3.07 -12.68
N ASN A 163 5.57 -4.00 -13.10
CA ASN A 163 5.16 -5.40 -13.27
C ASN A 163 4.51 -5.94 -12.00
N ILE A 164 3.42 -6.68 -12.14
CA ILE A 164 2.58 -7.08 -11.00
C ILE A 164 3.31 -8.01 -10.02
N ASP A 165 4.33 -8.72 -10.48
CA ASP A 165 5.22 -9.58 -9.70
C ASP A 165 6.48 -8.84 -9.17
N HIS A 166 6.53 -7.49 -9.28
CA HIS A 166 7.56 -6.68 -8.64
C HIS A 166 7.50 -6.78 -7.11
N ALA A 167 8.65 -6.59 -6.47
CA ALA A 167 8.81 -6.78 -5.03
C ALA A 167 7.82 -5.97 -4.16
N THR A 168 7.48 -4.73 -4.56
CA THR A 168 6.59 -3.87 -3.77
C THR A 168 5.16 -4.39 -3.72
N PRO A 169 4.46 -4.68 -4.85
CA PRO A 169 3.15 -5.34 -4.79
C PRO A 169 3.25 -6.75 -4.21
N ALA A 170 4.30 -7.53 -4.56
CA ALA A 170 4.51 -8.90 -4.10
C ALA A 170 4.59 -9.02 -2.57
N ALA A 171 5.12 -8.02 -1.88
CA ALA A 171 5.21 -8.03 -0.42
C ALA A 171 3.86 -8.08 0.30
N PHE A 172 2.75 -7.92 -0.37
CA PHE A 172 1.41 -8.04 0.22
C PHE A 172 0.76 -9.42 0.03
N TYR A 173 1.32 -10.28 -0.86
CA TYR A 173 0.73 -11.59 -1.17
C TYR A 173 1.74 -12.73 -1.33
N ALA A 174 3.05 -12.46 -1.43
CA ALA A 174 4.06 -13.46 -1.72
C ALA A 174 5.12 -13.58 -0.61
N HIS A 175 5.76 -14.78 -0.54
CA HIS A 175 6.75 -15.14 0.46
C HIS A 175 7.94 -15.80 -0.23
N GLN A 176 8.94 -14.99 -0.63
CA GLN A 176 10.04 -15.46 -1.43
C GLN A 176 11.43 -15.15 -0.84
N LYS A 177 12.32 -16.12 -0.91
CA LYS A 177 13.72 -15.98 -0.47
C LYS A 177 14.49 -14.94 -1.26
N THR A 178 14.00 -14.58 -2.44
CA THR A 178 14.55 -13.52 -3.28
C THR A 178 13.47 -12.92 -4.19
N ARG A 179 13.47 -11.61 -4.34
CA ARG A 179 12.61 -10.87 -5.26
C ARG A 179 12.79 -11.24 -6.74
N LYS A 180 13.86 -11.96 -7.06
CA LYS A 180 14.15 -12.43 -8.42
C LYS A 180 13.35 -13.67 -8.81
N ASN A 181 12.65 -14.30 -7.88
CA ASN A 181 11.78 -15.45 -8.12
C ASN A 181 10.44 -15.02 -8.75
N TYR A 182 10.49 -14.20 -9.79
CA TYR A 182 9.32 -13.60 -10.44
C TYR A 182 8.24 -14.61 -10.80
N TYR A 183 8.63 -15.74 -11.39
CA TYR A 183 7.67 -16.79 -11.76
C TYR A 183 6.90 -17.31 -10.53
N GLN A 184 7.61 -17.63 -9.45
CA GLN A 184 6.99 -18.12 -8.22
C GLN A 184 6.10 -17.06 -7.54
N ILE A 185 6.51 -15.80 -7.61
CA ILE A 185 5.68 -14.68 -7.15
C ILE A 185 4.35 -14.64 -7.91
N GLY A 186 4.38 -14.83 -9.25
CA GLY A 186 3.17 -14.91 -10.06
C GLY A 186 2.28 -16.11 -9.70
N VAL A 187 2.87 -17.27 -9.39
CA VAL A 187 2.11 -18.43 -8.89
C VAL A 187 1.48 -18.14 -7.53
N GLU A 188 2.19 -17.45 -6.63
CA GLU A 188 1.63 -17.06 -5.32
C GLU A 188 0.51 -16.02 -5.45
N LEU A 189 0.60 -15.09 -6.42
CA LEU A 189 -0.50 -14.19 -6.75
C LEU A 189 -1.78 -14.98 -7.03
N ALA A 190 -1.73 -15.95 -7.93
CA ALA A 190 -2.87 -16.76 -8.31
C ALA A 190 -3.46 -17.53 -7.10
N ASN A 191 -2.60 -17.97 -6.18
CA ASN A 191 -2.99 -18.73 -4.99
C ASN A 191 -3.34 -17.87 -3.76
N SER A 192 -3.15 -16.55 -3.81
CA SER A 192 -3.41 -15.64 -2.68
C SER A 192 -4.86 -15.63 -2.22
N GLY A 193 -5.77 -15.90 -3.13
CA GLY A 193 -7.22 -15.79 -2.89
C GLY A 193 -7.76 -14.36 -2.93
N PHE A 194 -6.92 -13.34 -3.14
CA PHE A 194 -7.32 -11.93 -3.20
C PHE A 194 -8.22 -11.66 -4.41
N GLU A 195 -9.03 -10.62 -4.34
CA GLU A 195 -10.08 -10.41 -5.33
C GLU A 195 -9.63 -9.61 -6.56
N TYR A 196 -8.62 -8.76 -6.42
CA TYR A 196 -8.28 -7.85 -7.50
C TYR A 196 -6.78 -7.60 -7.62
N PHE A 197 -6.27 -7.74 -8.83
CA PHE A 197 -4.92 -7.34 -9.18
C PHE A 197 -4.94 -6.52 -10.47
N ALA A 198 -4.13 -5.45 -10.52
CA ALA A 198 -3.93 -4.68 -11.74
C ALA A 198 -2.49 -4.14 -11.79
N GLY A 199 -1.85 -4.23 -12.95
CA GLY A 199 -0.49 -3.72 -13.10
C GLY A 199 0.13 -4.01 -14.47
N GLY A 200 1.44 -3.88 -14.53
CA GLY A 200 2.22 -4.32 -15.68
C GLY A 200 2.28 -5.85 -15.77
N GLU A 201 2.87 -6.34 -16.85
CA GLU A 201 2.97 -7.78 -17.17
C GLU A 201 3.90 -8.52 -16.19
N PHE A 202 3.67 -9.79 -16.00
CA PHE A 202 4.62 -10.67 -15.30
C PHE A 202 6.00 -10.61 -15.92
N GLN A 203 7.03 -10.43 -15.10
CA GLN A 203 8.41 -10.40 -15.59
C GLN A 203 8.84 -11.74 -16.20
N LYS A 204 8.38 -12.83 -15.60
CA LYS A 204 8.65 -14.21 -16.03
C LYS A 204 7.34 -14.99 -16.13
N VAL A 205 6.63 -14.81 -17.25
CA VAL A 205 5.28 -15.36 -17.45
C VAL A 205 5.25 -16.89 -17.30
N ASN A 206 6.23 -17.61 -17.83
CA ASN A 206 6.29 -19.08 -17.84
C ASN A 206 7.56 -19.65 -17.19
N GLY A 207 8.26 -18.87 -16.36
CA GLY A 207 9.49 -19.31 -15.71
C GLY A 207 10.61 -19.68 -16.67
N ASP A 208 10.77 -18.95 -17.77
CA ASP A 208 11.70 -19.24 -18.87
C ASP A 208 11.47 -20.64 -19.49
N GLY A 209 10.20 -21.05 -19.59
CA GLY A 209 9.77 -22.33 -20.15
C GLY A 209 9.79 -23.49 -19.16
N THR A 210 9.98 -23.24 -17.87
CA THR A 210 10.02 -24.29 -16.83
C THR A 210 8.66 -24.56 -16.19
N GLY A 211 7.65 -23.74 -16.47
CA GLY A 211 6.33 -23.86 -15.87
C GLY A 211 5.20 -23.41 -16.81
N PRO A 212 3.93 -23.63 -16.40
CA PRO A 212 2.78 -23.11 -17.12
C PRO A 212 2.78 -21.58 -17.12
N ASP A 213 2.08 -20.99 -18.09
CA ASP A 213 1.88 -19.55 -18.17
C ASP A 213 1.12 -19.02 -16.93
N ASN A 214 1.63 -17.97 -16.31
CA ASN A 214 1.04 -17.38 -15.10
C ASN A 214 -0.37 -16.80 -15.35
N HIS A 215 -0.72 -16.39 -16.58
CA HIS A 215 -2.10 -16.04 -16.92
C HIS A 215 -3.00 -17.28 -16.84
N ALA A 216 -2.54 -18.41 -17.36
CA ALA A 216 -3.28 -19.67 -17.28
C ALA A 216 -3.39 -20.19 -15.85
N VAL A 217 -2.35 -20.01 -15.03
CA VAL A 217 -2.38 -20.33 -13.59
C VAL A 217 -3.43 -19.47 -12.89
N ALA A 218 -3.43 -18.16 -13.12
CA ALA A 218 -4.42 -17.24 -12.55
C ALA A 218 -5.85 -17.58 -13.02
N ALA A 219 -6.05 -17.84 -14.32
CA ALA A 219 -7.35 -18.25 -14.83
C ALA A 219 -7.85 -19.55 -14.19
N SER A 220 -6.97 -20.53 -14.00
CA SER A 220 -7.28 -21.80 -13.32
C SER A 220 -7.65 -21.61 -11.84
N ALA A 221 -7.11 -20.56 -11.21
CA ALA A 221 -7.44 -20.14 -9.83
C ALA A 221 -8.74 -19.30 -9.75
N GLY A 222 -9.43 -19.12 -10.86
CA GLY A 222 -10.73 -18.45 -10.95
C GLY A 222 -10.64 -16.94 -11.19
N TYR A 223 -9.50 -16.43 -11.66
CA TYR A 223 -9.39 -15.04 -12.06
C TYR A 223 -9.91 -14.84 -13.50
N ASN A 224 -10.68 -13.78 -13.68
CA ASN A 224 -10.91 -13.20 -15.00
C ASN A 224 -9.66 -12.42 -15.39
N VAL A 225 -8.87 -12.95 -16.35
CA VAL A 225 -7.62 -12.33 -16.81
C VAL A 225 -7.94 -11.40 -17.98
N VAL A 226 -7.68 -10.12 -17.81
CA VAL A 226 -7.99 -9.03 -18.72
C VAL A 226 -6.71 -8.36 -19.18
N THR A 227 -6.49 -8.32 -20.49
CA THR A 227 -5.26 -7.81 -21.08
C THR A 227 -5.48 -6.66 -22.06
N THR A 228 -6.73 -6.25 -22.29
CA THR A 228 -7.07 -5.12 -23.16
C THR A 228 -7.75 -4.00 -22.36
N GLN A 229 -7.58 -2.77 -22.81
CA GLN A 229 -8.24 -1.62 -22.21
C GLN A 229 -9.76 -1.67 -22.39
N ALA A 230 -10.22 -2.17 -23.53
CA ALA A 230 -11.66 -2.32 -23.84
C ALA A 230 -12.34 -3.31 -22.89
N ASP A 231 -11.74 -4.47 -22.67
CA ASP A 231 -12.26 -5.46 -21.73
C ASP A 231 -12.20 -4.97 -20.28
N ALA A 232 -11.14 -4.23 -19.92
CA ALA A 232 -11.05 -3.63 -18.59
C ALA A 232 -12.16 -2.59 -18.37
N ALA A 233 -12.46 -1.76 -19.37
CA ALA A 233 -13.54 -0.78 -19.31
C ALA A 233 -14.94 -1.42 -19.26
N ALA A 234 -15.10 -2.61 -19.81
CA ALA A 234 -16.36 -3.38 -19.81
C ALA A 234 -16.63 -4.10 -18.47
N LEU A 235 -15.67 -4.12 -17.54
CA LEU A 235 -15.85 -4.76 -16.24
C LEU A 235 -16.97 -4.08 -15.44
N THR A 236 -17.83 -4.88 -14.85
CA THR A 236 -18.91 -4.41 -13.97
C THR A 236 -18.71 -4.85 -12.54
N ALA A 237 -19.40 -4.19 -11.62
CA ALA A 237 -19.43 -4.61 -10.22
C ALA A 237 -19.90 -6.07 -10.13
N GLY A 238 -19.11 -6.91 -9.43
CA GLY A 238 -19.42 -8.34 -9.29
C GLY A 238 -18.72 -9.26 -10.31
N ALA A 239 -17.80 -8.75 -11.11
CA ALA A 239 -17.03 -9.56 -12.09
C ALA A 239 -16.20 -10.73 -11.48
N GLY A 240 -16.21 -10.89 -10.15
CA GLY A 240 -15.44 -11.92 -9.45
C GLY A 240 -13.98 -11.54 -9.25
N LYS A 241 -13.12 -12.53 -9.07
CA LYS A 241 -11.68 -12.31 -9.00
C LYS A 241 -11.18 -11.82 -10.36
N THR A 242 -10.38 -10.76 -10.35
CA THR A 242 -9.93 -10.13 -11.60
C THR A 242 -8.44 -9.83 -11.56
N LEU A 243 -7.75 -10.16 -12.64
CA LEU A 243 -6.36 -9.79 -12.90
C LEU A 243 -6.31 -8.96 -14.17
N ILE A 244 -5.94 -7.69 -14.08
CA ILE A 244 -5.77 -6.80 -15.22
C ILE A 244 -4.29 -6.60 -15.48
N ILE A 245 -3.86 -6.91 -16.70
CA ILE A 245 -2.52 -6.62 -17.20
C ILE A 245 -2.62 -5.47 -18.19
N ALA A 246 -1.80 -4.45 -18.03
CA ALA A 246 -1.82 -3.30 -18.92
C ALA A 246 -1.50 -3.68 -20.36
N GLN A 247 -2.35 -3.25 -21.31
CA GLN A 247 -2.22 -3.57 -22.72
C GLN A 247 -0.92 -2.99 -23.31
N ASN A 248 -0.59 -1.76 -22.97
CA ASN A 248 0.62 -1.08 -23.43
C ASN A 248 1.64 -1.06 -22.31
N LEU A 249 2.82 -1.59 -22.55
CA LEU A 249 3.87 -1.75 -21.56
C LEU A 249 5.08 -0.88 -21.91
N ALA A 250 5.63 -0.23 -20.90
CA ALA A 250 6.93 0.40 -20.92
C ALA A 250 8.05 -0.61 -20.67
N ASP A 251 9.30 -0.12 -20.61
CA ASP A 251 10.45 -0.93 -20.25
C ASP A 251 10.26 -1.66 -18.92
N GLY A 252 10.82 -2.86 -18.82
CA GLY A 252 10.67 -3.69 -17.63
C GLY A 252 9.25 -4.21 -17.39
N LYS A 253 8.41 -4.24 -18.43
CA LYS A 253 7.00 -4.67 -18.36
C LYS A 253 6.13 -3.84 -17.39
N ALA A 254 6.54 -2.61 -17.12
CA ALA A 254 5.75 -1.64 -16.35
C ALA A 254 4.63 -1.04 -17.21
N MET A 255 3.63 -0.43 -16.57
CA MET A 255 2.63 0.39 -17.24
C MET A 255 3.29 1.63 -17.86
N ASN A 256 2.77 2.11 -18.97
CA ASN A 256 3.22 3.36 -19.58
C ASN A 256 2.94 4.57 -18.66
N TYR A 257 3.72 5.61 -18.84
CA TYR A 257 3.45 6.90 -18.20
C TYR A 257 2.14 7.50 -18.72
N ALA A 258 1.41 8.17 -17.86
CA ALA A 258 0.14 8.80 -18.21
C ALA A 258 0.25 9.77 -19.41
N CYS A 259 1.37 10.50 -19.53
CA CYS A 259 1.61 11.39 -20.66
C CYS A 259 1.74 10.65 -22.01
N LEU A 260 2.12 9.38 -22.02
CA LEU A 260 2.20 8.58 -23.25
C LEU A 260 0.87 7.91 -23.59
N LEU A 261 0.01 7.66 -22.59
CA LEU A 261 -1.33 7.12 -22.80
C LEU A 261 -2.24 8.15 -23.49
N TYR A 262 -2.12 9.44 -23.13
CA TYR A 262 -2.92 10.50 -23.73
C TYR A 262 -2.47 10.87 -25.17
N THR A 263 -1.22 10.61 -25.54
CA THR A 263 -0.73 10.90 -26.91
C THR A 263 -1.12 9.82 -27.92
N SER A 264 -1.44 8.59 -27.49
CA SER A 264 -1.92 7.55 -28.39
C SER A 264 -3.39 7.74 -28.80
N ASP A 265 -4.21 8.30 -27.91
CA ASP A 265 -5.64 8.54 -28.22
C ASP A 265 -5.83 9.80 -29.11
N ALA A 266 -4.89 10.76 -29.08
CA ALA A 266 -4.94 11.97 -29.90
C ALA A 266 -4.46 11.77 -31.36
N ALA A 267 -3.93 10.60 -31.70
CA ALA A 267 -3.46 10.28 -33.06
C ALA A 267 -4.52 9.55 -33.90
N ASP A 268 -5.65 9.15 -33.29
CA ASP A 268 -6.75 8.42 -33.94
C ASP A 268 -8.00 9.31 -34.18
N GLU A 269 -7.97 10.61 -33.84
CA GLU A 269 -8.93 11.64 -34.23
C GLU A 269 -8.35 12.53 -35.36
#